data_557d98aad46a0fd4d5ed191b47e005b7
#
_entry.id   557d98aad46a0fd4d5ed191b47e005b7
#
_cell.length_a   1.000
_cell.length_b   1.000
_cell.length_c   1.000
_cell.angle_alpha   90.00
_cell.angle_beta   90.00
_cell.angle_gamma   90.00
#
_symmetry.space_group_name_H-M   'P 1'
#
loop_
_entity.id
_entity.type
_entity.pdbx_description
1 polymer ?
#
loop_
_entity_poly.entity_id
_entity_poly.type
_entity_poly.pdbx_seq_one_letter_code
_entity_poly.pdbx_strand_id
1 'polypeptide(L)'
;SLVNFNCSNNNLTSLNLNGLNILNDLGCANNQLTSLSMNGLTNLTSLGCSNNQLTVLNLNGLTNLNYINCDYNQLTTIDCSLLTNLYSLACGNNPLSSIFVKNGRNESFNLDNIPTLQYICADESQISSIQNILTNNGFSYPNCNVNSYCTFTPGGTFYTINGNEKFDINNNGCDLNDIIIPNFKINISSNLFNGSIFANTSGNYSIPVQSGTYTLTPIVENSAYFNISPVSSIISFPSVISPFIQNYCVSSNGNHNDLEIVLIPINQARPGFDAYYKLIFKNKGTTTQSGSANFTFDDNVLDIVSSIPNVSNQSTGNMTWNFTNLLPFESREIDIVLNLNS
;
A
#
# COMPACT_ATOMS: atom_id res chain seq x y z
N SER A 1 38.36 -6.77 14.54
CA SER A 1 36.96 -6.50 14.97
C SER A 1 36.40 -5.27 14.22
N LEU A 2 36.03 -5.48 12.96
CA LEU A 2 35.46 -4.42 12.10
C LEU A 2 33.94 -4.38 12.31
N VAL A 3 33.42 -3.25 12.75
CA VAL A 3 31.98 -3.03 12.99
C VAL A 3 31.32 -2.29 11.81
N ASN A 4 32.01 -1.31 11.25
CA ASN A 4 31.56 -0.56 10.08
C ASN A 4 32.59 -0.70 8.96
N PHE A 5 32.13 -1.00 7.76
CA PHE A 5 32.98 -1.13 6.60
C PHE A 5 32.39 -0.36 5.42
N ASN A 6 33.14 0.61 4.95
CA ASN A 6 32.77 1.38 3.76
C ASN A 6 33.87 1.30 2.69
N CYS A 7 33.54 0.69 1.57
CA CYS A 7 34.39 0.60 0.38
C CYS A 7 33.69 1.20 -0.86
N SER A 8 32.73 2.10 -0.65
CA SER A 8 31.99 2.77 -1.73
C SER A 8 32.93 3.61 -2.61
N ASN A 9 32.46 3.91 -3.84
CA ASN A 9 33.16 4.72 -4.84
C ASN A 9 34.54 4.16 -5.23
N ASN A 10 34.55 2.87 -5.57
CA ASN A 10 35.74 2.16 -6.05
C ASN A 10 35.42 1.39 -7.35
N ASN A 11 36.36 0.60 -7.82
CA ASN A 11 36.21 -0.25 -9.02
C ASN A 11 36.18 -1.74 -8.65
N LEU A 12 35.65 -2.08 -7.47
CA LEU A 12 35.64 -3.46 -6.97
C LEU A 12 34.70 -4.31 -7.81
N THR A 13 35.19 -5.44 -8.30
CA THR A 13 34.41 -6.47 -9.03
C THR A 13 33.99 -7.62 -8.11
N SER A 14 34.64 -7.76 -6.96
CA SER A 14 34.33 -8.76 -5.92
C SER A 14 34.63 -8.20 -4.55
N LEU A 15 33.98 -8.74 -3.53
CA LEU A 15 34.17 -8.35 -2.14
C LEU A 15 34.12 -9.59 -1.24
N ASN A 16 35.17 -9.82 -0.46
CA ASN A 16 35.23 -10.91 0.49
C ASN A 16 34.95 -10.38 1.91
N LEU A 17 33.83 -10.80 2.49
CA LEU A 17 33.35 -10.40 3.83
C LEU A 17 33.48 -11.55 4.86
N ASN A 18 34.15 -12.63 4.51
CA ASN A 18 34.29 -13.79 5.39
C ASN A 18 34.95 -13.42 6.71
N GLY A 19 34.36 -13.88 7.80
CA GLY A 19 34.88 -13.63 9.15
C GLY A 19 34.51 -12.28 9.76
N LEU A 20 33.76 -11.40 9.05
CA LEU A 20 33.31 -10.10 9.57
C LEU A 20 31.99 -10.21 10.34
N ASN A 21 31.83 -11.23 11.17
CA ASN A 21 30.57 -11.62 11.82
C ASN A 21 29.99 -10.57 12.77
N ILE A 22 30.77 -9.55 13.16
CA ILE A 22 30.31 -8.44 14.00
C ILE A 22 30.02 -7.16 13.21
N LEU A 23 30.04 -7.25 11.87
CA LEU A 23 29.76 -6.11 11.02
C LEU A 23 28.32 -5.64 11.20
N ASN A 24 28.14 -4.34 11.45
CA ASN A 24 26.87 -3.69 11.68
C ASN A 24 26.47 -2.82 10.48
N ASP A 25 27.41 -2.17 9.83
CA ASP A 25 27.19 -1.31 8.67
C ASP A 25 28.10 -1.71 7.51
N LEU A 26 27.52 -1.91 6.33
CA LEU A 26 28.22 -2.22 5.08
C LEU A 26 27.85 -1.21 3.99
N GLY A 27 28.82 -0.39 3.60
CA GLY A 27 28.76 0.49 2.42
C GLY A 27 29.66 -0.02 1.30
N CYS A 28 29.09 -0.47 0.19
CA CYS A 28 29.81 -0.87 -1.02
C CYS A 28 29.21 -0.28 -2.31
N ALA A 29 28.51 0.85 -2.18
CA ALA A 29 27.89 1.54 -3.31
C ALA A 29 28.91 2.03 -4.32
N ASN A 30 28.46 2.26 -5.56
CA ASN A 30 29.30 2.76 -6.66
C ASN A 30 30.57 1.90 -6.89
N ASN A 31 30.35 0.62 -7.23
CA ASN A 31 31.37 -0.35 -7.58
C ASN A 31 30.94 -1.15 -8.82
N GLN A 32 31.61 -2.24 -9.14
CA GLN A 32 31.31 -3.13 -10.27
C GLN A 32 30.99 -4.55 -9.78
N LEU A 33 30.36 -4.67 -8.59
CA LEU A 33 30.06 -5.97 -7.99
C LEU A 33 28.94 -6.66 -8.77
N THR A 34 29.18 -7.90 -9.19
CA THR A 34 28.17 -8.76 -9.84
C THR A 34 27.50 -9.71 -8.84
N SER A 35 28.13 -9.91 -7.69
CA SER A 35 27.61 -10.70 -6.59
C SER A 35 28.09 -10.14 -5.25
N LEU A 36 27.30 -10.37 -4.19
CA LEU A 36 27.63 -9.96 -2.83
C LEU A 36 27.23 -11.07 -1.85
N SER A 37 28.22 -11.73 -1.27
CA SER A 37 27.99 -12.76 -0.25
C SER A 37 28.04 -12.15 1.14
N MET A 38 26.95 -12.23 1.87
CA MET A 38 26.80 -11.70 3.22
C MET A 38 26.56 -12.81 4.26
N ASN A 39 26.97 -14.04 3.94
CA ASN A 39 26.77 -15.19 4.82
C ASN A 39 27.44 -14.97 6.18
N GLY A 40 26.69 -15.16 7.27
CA GLY A 40 27.16 -15.00 8.64
C GLY A 40 27.20 -13.56 9.18
N LEU A 41 26.80 -12.54 8.40
CA LEU A 41 26.73 -11.15 8.84
C LEU A 41 25.45 -10.87 9.65
N THR A 42 25.10 -11.71 10.60
CA THR A 42 23.83 -11.65 11.33
C THR A 42 23.63 -10.40 12.18
N ASN A 43 24.70 -9.63 12.44
CA ASN A 43 24.64 -8.36 13.16
C ASN A 43 24.40 -7.14 12.23
N LEU A 44 24.31 -7.35 10.91
CA LEU A 44 24.18 -6.26 9.96
C LEU A 44 22.83 -5.54 10.14
N THR A 45 22.87 -4.22 10.34
CA THR A 45 21.70 -3.37 10.48
C THR A 45 21.52 -2.44 9.30
N SER A 46 22.60 -2.11 8.58
CA SER A 46 22.59 -1.18 7.46
C SER A 46 23.37 -1.76 6.27
N LEU A 47 22.74 -1.74 5.10
CA LEU A 47 23.33 -2.20 3.84
C LEU A 47 23.16 -1.15 2.74
N GLY A 48 24.27 -0.58 2.27
CA GLY A 48 24.34 0.29 1.10
C GLY A 48 25.13 -0.37 -0.03
N CYS A 49 24.43 -0.94 -1.05
CA CYS A 49 25.02 -1.60 -2.20
C CYS A 49 24.54 -1.03 -3.54
N SER A 50 24.03 0.21 -3.54
CA SER A 50 23.52 0.86 -4.75
C SER A 50 24.61 1.07 -5.82
N ASN A 51 24.17 1.25 -7.06
CA ASN A 51 25.08 1.45 -8.21
C ASN A 51 26.14 0.34 -8.32
N ASN A 52 25.67 -0.88 -8.54
CA ASN A 52 26.47 -2.08 -8.82
C ASN A 52 25.83 -2.88 -9.98
N GLN A 53 26.24 -4.12 -10.17
CA GLN A 53 25.74 -5.02 -11.21
C GLN A 53 25.14 -6.29 -10.59
N LEU A 54 24.56 -6.18 -9.39
CA LEU A 54 24.01 -7.32 -8.65
C LEU A 54 22.75 -7.83 -9.34
N THR A 55 22.72 -9.12 -9.65
CA THR A 55 21.53 -9.80 -10.20
C THR A 55 20.67 -10.48 -9.13
N VAL A 56 21.28 -10.80 -8.00
CA VAL A 56 20.63 -11.42 -6.83
C VAL A 56 21.17 -10.76 -5.56
N LEU A 57 20.29 -10.52 -4.59
CA LEU A 57 20.63 -10.07 -3.27
C LEU A 57 20.03 -11.04 -2.23
N ASN A 58 20.87 -11.89 -1.65
CA ASN A 58 20.44 -12.85 -0.64
C ASN A 58 20.46 -12.20 0.76
N LEU A 59 19.27 -12.00 1.33
CA LEU A 59 19.06 -11.37 2.65
C LEU A 59 18.75 -12.39 3.76
N ASN A 60 18.82 -13.69 3.46
CA ASN A 60 18.51 -14.73 4.42
C ASN A 60 19.42 -14.68 5.66
N GLY A 61 18.81 -14.70 6.85
CA GLY A 61 19.51 -14.65 8.12
C GLY A 61 19.94 -13.26 8.59
N LEU A 62 19.72 -12.21 7.79
CA LEU A 62 20.08 -10.83 8.15
C LEU A 62 18.92 -10.12 8.87
N THR A 63 18.32 -10.77 9.85
CA THR A 63 17.08 -10.33 10.53
C THR A 63 17.21 -9.00 11.30
N ASN A 64 18.44 -8.53 11.52
CA ASN A 64 18.70 -7.24 12.17
C ASN A 64 18.73 -6.05 11.20
N LEU A 65 18.63 -6.30 9.88
CA LEU A 65 18.61 -5.21 8.89
C LEU A 65 17.40 -4.28 9.13
N ASN A 66 17.70 -2.99 9.22
CA ASN A 66 16.70 -1.92 9.29
C ASN A 66 16.76 -0.95 8.10
N TYR A 67 17.89 -0.89 7.40
CA TYR A 67 18.07 -0.05 6.23
C TYR A 67 18.73 -0.83 5.09
N ILE A 68 18.12 -0.76 3.89
CA ILE A 68 18.66 -1.35 2.65
C ILE A 68 18.56 -0.31 1.54
N ASN A 69 19.71 -0.03 0.91
CA ASN A 69 19.77 0.69 -0.35
C ASN A 69 20.47 -0.18 -1.40
N CYS A 70 19.69 -0.72 -2.33
CA CYS A 70 20.13 -1.51 -3.46
C CYS A 70 19.70 -0.90 -4.81
N ASP A 71 19.41 0.40 -4.85
CA ASP A 71 19.08 1.12 -6.08
C ASP A 71 20.14 0.91 -7.17
N TYR A 72 19.75 1.05 -8.43
CA TYR A 72 20.68 0.95 -9.57
C TYR A 72 21.49 -0.34 -9.57
N ASN A 73 20.80 -1.47 -9.67
CA ASN A 73 21.36 -2.80 -9.86
C ASN A 73 20.60 -3.56 -10.97
N GLN A 74 20.78 -4.86 -11.06
CA GLN A 74 20.12 -5.74 -12.03
C GLN A 74 19.26 -6.78 -11.34
N LEU A 75 18.67 -6.43 -10.18
CA LEU A 75 17.83 -7.32 -9.40
C LEU A 75 16.51 -7.57 -10.11
N THR A 76 16.10 -8.83 -10.23
CA THR A 76 14.80 -9.23 -10.80
C THR A 76 13.74 -9.50 -9.72
N THR A 77 14.18 -9.75 -8.50
CA THR A 77 13.32 -9.93 -7.32
C THR A 77 14.06 -9.51 -6.06
N ILE A 78 13.34 -9.08 -5.05
CA ILE A 78 13.87 -8.85 -3.71
C ILE A 78 12.91 -9.43 -2.68
N ASP A 79 13.46 -10.17 -1.71
CA ASP A 79 12.69 -10.79 -0.62
C ASP A 79 13.18 -10.28 0.73
N CYS A 80 12.34 -9.46 1.37
CA CYS A 80 12.51 -8.89 2.69
C CYS A 80 11.52 -9.49 3.71
N SER A 81 10.83 -10.58 3.38
CA SER A 81 9.75 -11.15 4.21
C SER A 81 10.21 -11.61 5.61
N LEU A 82 11.51 -11.92 5.78
CA LEU A 82 12.09 -12.29 7.07
C LEU A 82 12.72 -11.13 7.84
N LEU A 83 12.71 -9.91 7.30
CA LEU A 83 13.37 -8.75 7.88
C LEU A 83 12.42 -7.97 8.80
N THR A 84 12.11 -8.55 9.94
CA THR A 84 11.15 -8.00 10.92
C THR A 84 11.59 -6.68 11.59
N ASN A 85 12.78 -6.19 11.32
CA ASN A 85 13.30 -4.90 11.78
C ASN A 85 13.45 -3.87 10.66
N LEU A 86 13.08 -4.20 9.42
CA LEU A 86 13.26 -3.31 8.28
C LEU A 86 12.44 -2.03 8.46
N TYR A 87 13.07 -0.90 8.21
CA TYR A 87 12.49 0.44 8.32
C TYR A 87 12.49 1.16 6.97
N SER A 88 13.49 0.92 6.12
CA SER A 88 13.62 1.58 4.83
C SER A 88 14.20 0.65 3.78
N LEU A 89 13.53 0.59 2.62
CA LEU A 89 13.94 -0.15 1.44
C LEU A 89 13.99 0.77 0.22
N ALA A 90 15.21 1.00 -0.29
CA ALA A 90 15.41 1.61 -1.59
C ALA A 90 15.87 0.54 -2.60
N CYS A 91 15.04 0.27 -3.61
CA CYS A 91 15.28 -0.74 -4.63
C CYS A 91 14.91 -0.26 -6.04
N GLY A 92 14.81 1.05 -6.24
CA GLY A 92 14.54 1.67 -7.53
C GLY A 92 15.61 1.40 -8.59
N ASN A 93 15.29 1.68 -9.84
CA ASN A 93 16.23 1.49 -10.96
C ASN A 93 16.81 0.06 -11.03
N ASN A 94 15.94 -0.93 -10.87
CA ASN A 94 16.20 -2.35 -11.03
C ASN A 94 15.16 -2.97 -11.97
N PRO A 95 15.45 -4.03 -12.71
CA PRO A 95 14.46 -4.75 -13.51
C PRO A 95 13.60 -5.71 -12.63
N LEU A 96 13.14 -5.24 -11.46
CA LEU A 96 12.35 -6.06 -10.55
C LEU A 96 11.00 -6.42 -11.18
N SER A 97 10.63 -7.68 -11.11
CA SER A 97 9.29 -8.17 -11.42
C SER A 97 8.44 -8.37 -10.16
N SER A 98 9.09 -8.60 -9.01
CA SER A 98 8.40 -8.82 -7.72
C SER A 98 9.20 -8.32 -6.53
N ILE A 99 8.46 -7.89 -5.49
CA ILE A 99 8.97 -7.45 -4.19
C ILE A 99 8.18 -8.16 -3.09
N PHE A 100 8.86 -8.75 -2.11
CA PHE A 100 8.24 -9.40 -0.95
C PHE A 100 8.65 -8.65 0.31
N VAL A 101 7.67 -7.98 0.95
CA VAL A 101 7.86 -7.13 2.14
C VAL A 101 6.81 -7.42 3.23
N LYS A 102 6.13 -8.56 3.17
CA LYS A 102 5.22 -8.99 4.22
C LYS A 102 6.00 -9.50 5.43
N ASN A 103 6.43 -8.60 6.31
CA ASN A 103 7.31 -8.86 7.44
C ASN A 103 6.79 -8.28 8.78
N GLY A 104 5.54 -7.75 8.79
CA GLY A 104 4.91 -7.15 9.96
C GLY A 104 5.35 -5.70 10.23
N ARG A 105 5.93 -5.00 9.25
CA ARG A 105 6.42 -3.63 9.37
C ARG A 105 5.74 -2.68 8.37
N ASN A 106 5.95 -1.39 8.60
CA ASN A 106 5.57 -0.31 7.67
C ASN A 106 6.85 0.42 7.25
N GLU A 107 7.51 -0.10 6.22
CA GLU A 107 8.73 0.48 5.69
C GLU A 107 8.43 1.72 4.84
N SER A 108 9.42 2.63 4.78
CA SER A 108 9.49 3.62 3.72
C SER A 108 10.10 3.00 2.46
N PHE A 109 9.51 3.30 1.29
CA PHE A 109 9.94 2.74 0.01
C PHE A 109 10.49 3.80 -0.94
N ASN A 110 11.60 3.48 -1.62
CA ASN A 110 11.93 4.06 -2.91
C ASN A 110 11.72 2.99 -4.01
N LEU A 111 10.68 3.18 -4.83
CA LEU A 111 10.31 2.31 -5.96
C LEU A 111 10.43 3.02 -7.30
N ASP A 112 11.37 3.96 -7.43
CA ASP A 112 11.52 4.76 -8.63
C ASP A 112 12.00 3.91 -9.81
N ASN A 113 11.40 4.14 -10.99
CA ASN A 113 11.83 3.55 -12.25
C ASN A 113 12.02 2.01 -12.23
N ILE A 114 10.93 1.29 -11.94
CA ILE A 114 10.87 -0.19 -12.00
C ILE A 114 9.80 -0.62 -13.04
N PRO A 115 10.01 -0.39 -14.34
CA PRO A 115 8.96 -0.60 -15.35
C PRO A 115 8.52 -2.05 -15.51
N THR A 116 9.30 -3.00 -15.02
CA THR A 116 9.01 -4.43 -15.05
C THR A 116 8.22 -4.95 -13.86
N LEU A 117 7.89 -4.06 -12.89
CA LEU A 117 7.24 -4.46 -11.65
C LEU A 117 5.78 -4.92 -11.90
N GLN A 118 5.52 -6.16 -11.50
CA GLN A 118 4.22 -6.81 -11.69
C GLN A 118 3.56 -7.16 -10.36
N TYR A 119 4.35 -7.27 -9.28
CA TYR A 119 3.85 -7.83 -8.04
C TYR A 119 4.57 -7.29 -6.81
N ILE A 120 3.79 -6.94 -5.77
CA ILE A 120 4.30 -6.66 -4.43
C ILE A 120 3.48 -7.48 -3.41
N CYS A 121 4.17 -8.31 -2.64
CA CYS A 121 3.60 -8.96 -1.48
C CYS A 121 3.90 -8.11 -0.23
N ALA A 122 2.86 -7.59 0.44
CA ALA A 122 2.98 -6.68 1.56
C ALA A 122 2.02 -7.03 2.70
N ASP A 123 2.23 -6.44 3.86
CA ASP A 123 1.27 -6.50 4.96
C ASP A 123 -0.02 -5.75 4.61
N GLU A 124 -1.17 -6.19 5.14
CA GLU A 124 -2.47 -5.54 4.86
C GLU A 124 -2.45 -4.04 5.15
N SER A 125 -1.79 -3.64 6.24
CA SER A 125 -1.67 -2.24 6.66
C SER A 125 -0.90 -1.35 5.67
N GLN A 126 -0.07 -1.94 4.81
CA GLN A 126 0.77 -1.22 3.84
C GLN A 126 0.16 -1.12 2.45
N ILE A 127 -0.82 -1.96 2.10
CA ILE A 127 -1.34 -2.09 0.73
C ILE A 127 -1.75 -0.73 0.17
N SER A 128 -2.54 0.04 0.93
CA SER A 128 -3.03 1.34 0.46
C SER A 128 -1.89 2.36 0.26
N SER A 129 -0.89 2.38 1.13
CA SER A 129 0.25 3.29 1.00
C SER A 129 1.13 2.93 -0.20
N ILE A 130 1.37 1.64 -0.43
CA ILE A 130 2.13 1.16 -1.59
C ILE A 130 1.37 1.48 -2.89
N GLN A 131 0.06 1.25 -2.95
CA GLN A 131 -0.76 1.62 -4.10
C GLN A 131 -0.68 3.12 -4.42
N ASN A 132 -0.68 3.97 -3.41
CA ASN A 132 -0.48 5.41 -3.58
C ASN A 132 0.91 5.74 -4.15
N ILE A 133 1.97 5.09 -3.68
CA ILE A 133 3.32 5.27 -4.23
C ILE A 133 3.35 4.87 -5.71
N LEU A 134 2.74 3.75 -6.08
CA LEU A 134 2.70 3.24 -7.45
C LEU A 134 1.91 4.14 -8.42
N THR A 135 1.04 5.00 -7.92
CA THR A 135 0.20 5.89 -8.76
C THR A 135 0.68 7.33 -8.78
N ASN A 136 1.35 7.82 -7.72
CA ASN A 136 1.59 9.26 -7.50
C ASN A 136 3.03 9.73 -7.74
N ASN A 137 4.00 8.83 -7.84
CA ASN A 137 5.44 9.20 -7.90
C ASN A 137 5.99 9.46 -9.33
N GLY A 138 5.13 9.83 -10.28
CA GLY A 138 5.57 10.11 -11.66
C GLY A 138 5.91 8.85 -12.48
N PHE A 139 5.92 7.70 -11.85
CA PHE A 139 6.03 6.38 -12.47
C PHE A 139 4.68 5.67 -12.29
N SER A 140 4.04 5.32 -13.39
CA SER A 140 2.77 4.58 -13.35
C SER A 140 3.06 3.09 -13.52
N TYR A 141 2.63 2.29 -12.55
CA TYR A 141 2.72 0.83 -12.60
C TYR A 141 1.30 0.21 -12.67
N PRO A 142 0.55 0.44 -13.77
CA PRO A 142 -0.88 0.10 -13.84
C PRO A 142 -1.15 -1.40 -13.74
N ASN A 143 -0.14 -2.23 -13.97
CA ASN A 143 -0.25 -3.69 -13.94
C ASN A 143 0.38 -4.33 -12.70
N CYS A 144 0.82 -3.54 -11.71
CA CYS A 144 1.40 -4.07 -10.50
C CYS A 144 0.31 -4.48 -9.52
N ASN A 145 0.28 -5.76 -9.16
CA ASN A 145 -0.64 -6.28 -8.15
C ASN A 145 -0.01 -6.18 -6.76
N VAL A 146 -0.74 -5.60 -5.81
CA VAL A 146 -0.32 -5.53 -4.40
C VAL A 146 -1.30 -6.32 -3.56
N ASN A 147 -0.82 -7.34 -2.83
CA ASN A 147 -1.68 -8.14 -1.95
C ASN A 147 -0.90 -8.74 -0.77
N SER A 148 -1.62 -9.34 0.17
CA SER A 148 -1.04 -9.93 1.38
C SER A 148 -1.01 -11.47 1.39
N TYR A 149 -1.46 -12.14 0.34
CA TYR A 149 -1.51 -13.61 0.31
C TYR A 149 -0.26 -14.29 -0.30
N CYS A 150 0.64 -13.53 -0.93
CA CYS A 150 2.03 -13.88 -1.27
C CYS A 150 2.25 -15.20 -2.05
N THR A 151 1.32 -15.62 -2.89
CA THR A 151 1.40 -16.91 -3.59
C THR A 151 1.83 -16.81 -5.05
N PHE A 152 2.03 -15.61 -5.55
CA PHE A 152 2.48 -15.39 -6.91
C PHE A 152 4.00 -15.55 -7.01
N THR A 153 4.43 -16.41 -7.92
CA THR A 153 5.85 -16.52 -8.28
C THR A 153 6.02 -16.06 -9.73
N PRO A 154 6.64 -14.92 -10.00
CA PRO A 154 6.90 -14.46 -11.37
C PRO A 154 7.67 -15.49 -12.19
N GLY A 155 7.26 -15.69 -13.44
CA GLY A 155 7.91 -16.62 -14.38
C GLY A 155 7.39 -18.06 -14.35
N GLY A 156 6.49 -18.42 -13.40
CA GLY A 156 5.78 -19.70 -13.39
C GLY A 156 4.44 -19.65 -14.14
N THR A 157 3.79 -20.80 -14.29
CA THR A 157 2.40 -20.87 -14.76
C THR A 157 1.49 -20.31 -13.69
N PHE A 158 0.75 -19.26 -14.03
CA PHE A 158 -0.24 -18.67 -13.15
C PHE A 158 -1.57 -18.44 -13.88
N TYR A 159 -2.60 -18.29 -13.09
CA TYR A 159 -3.97 -18.00 -13.53
C TYR A 159 -4.40 -16.66 -12.91
N THR A 160 -5.38 -16.03 -13.49
CA THR A 160 -5.84 -14.72 -13.02
C THR A 160 -7.34 -14.76 -12.72
N ILE A 161 -7.72 -14.15 -11.59
CA ILE A 161 -9.10 -13.87 -11.24
C ILE A 161 -9.25 -12.35 -11.30
N ASN A 162 -10.11 -11.87 -12.18
CA ASN A 162 -10.42 -10.45 -12.34
C ASN A 162 -11.84 -10.17 -11.91
N GLY A 163 -12.13 -8.96 -11.50
CA GLY A 163 -13.50 -8.55 -11.21
C GLY A 163 -13.65 -7.06 -10.99
N ASN A 164 -14.89 -6.68 -10.77
CA ASN A 164 -15.31 -5.33 -10.46
C ASN A 164 -16.41 -5.35 -9.41
N GLU A 165 -16.38 -4.38 -8.50
CA GLU A 165 -17.37 -4.22 -7.44
C GLU A 165 -18.20 -2.98 -7.65
N LYS A 166 -19.51 -3.15 -7.51
CA LYS A 166 -20.49 -2.07 -7.64
C LYS A 166 -21.52 -2.08 -6.52
N PHE A 167 -22.01 -0.91 -6.21
CA PHE A 167 -23.17 -0.73 -5.34
C PHE A 167 -24.41 -0.45 -6.20
N ASP A 168 -25.35 -1.38 -6.16
CA ASP A 168 -26.65 -1.29 -6.81
C ASP A 168 -27.54 -0.28 -6.08
N ILE A 169 -27.49 0.96 -6.55
CA ILE A 169 -28.20 2.08 -5.93
C ILE A 169 -29.71 2.06 -6.15
N ASN A 170 -30.15 1.41 -7.21
CA ASN A 170 -31.56 1.39 -7.64
C ASN A 170 -32.25 0.05 -7.42
N ASN A 171 -31.53 -0.96 -6.89
CA ASN A 171 -31.99 -2.32 -6.62
C ASN A 171 -32.52 -3.06 -7.85
N ASN A 172 -31.92 -2.83 -9.02
CA ASN A 172 -32.27 -3.53 -10.26
C ASN A 172 -31.25 -4.62 -10.66
N GLY A 173 -30.18 -4.79 -9.86
CA GLY A 173 -29.00 -5.60 -10.12
C GLY A 173 -27.84 -4.75 -10.67
N CYS A 174 -26.60 -5.09 -10.31
CA CYS A 174 -25.44 -4.27 -10.67
C CYS A 174 -25.24 -4.18 -12.18
N ASP A 175 -25.25 -2.97 -12.71
CA ASP A 175 -25.05 -2.65 -14.11
C ASP A 175 -24.00 -1.53 -14.33
N LEU A 176 -23.92 -0.99 -15.55
CA LEU A 176 -22.91 0.03 -15.90
C LEU A 176 -23.15 1.39 -15.22
N ASN A 177 -24.38 1.67 -14.78
CA ASN A 177 -24.77 2.95 -14.20
C ASN A 177 -24.59 2.98 -12.67
N ASP A 178 -24.29 1.85 -12.09
CA ASP A 178 -24.14 1.71 -10.63
C ASP A 178 -22.83 2.26 -10.12
N ILE A 179 -22.85 2.61 -8.83
CA ILE A 179 -21.71 3.24 -8.15
C ILE A 179 -20.57 2.24 -8.01
N ILE A 180 -19.39 2.67 -8.41
CA ILE A 180 -18.13 1.93 -8.19
C ILE A 180 -17.79 2.00 -6.70
N ILE A 181 -17.42 0.86 -6.12
CA ILE A 181 -16.92 0.81 -4.73
C ILE A 181 -15.38 0.81 -4.75
N PRO A 182 -14.74 1.93 -4.41
CA PRO A 182 -13.29 1.99 -4.36
C PRO A 182 -12.76 1.24 -3.15
N ASN A 183 -11.56 0.67 -3.29
CA ASN A 183 -10.83 0.00 -2.19
C ASN A 183 -11.64 -1.12 -1.50
N PHE A 184 -12.50 -1.80 -2.25
CA PHE A 184 -13.31 -2.88 -1.72
C PHE A 184 -12.44 -4.06 -1.31
N LYS A 185 -12.65 -4.57 -0.10
CA LYS A 185 -11.86 -5.67 0.46
C LYS A 185 -12.42 -7.01 0.05
N ILE A 186 -11.57 -7.90 -0.44
CA ILE A 186 -11.90 -9.30 -0.74
C ILE A 186 -10.90 -10.18 0.01
N ASN A 187 -11.41 -11.07 0.85
CA ASN A 187 -10.59 -12.12 1.43
C ASN A 187 -10.44 -13.26 0.44
N ILE A 188 -9.23 -13.77 0.31
CA ILE A 188 -8.92 -14.97 -0.47
C ILE A 188 -8.33 -16.01 0.46
N SER A 189 -8.80 -17.25 0.33
CA SER A 189 -8.28 -18.38 1.09
C SER A 189 -8.10 -19.62 0.21
N SER A 190 -7.13 -20.43 0.59
CA SER A 190 -6.89 -21.77 0.06
C SER A 190 -6.49 -22.69 1.21
N ASN A 191 -6.22 -23.97 0.91
CA ASN A 191 -5.69 -24.90 1.92
C ASN A 191 -4.31 -24.50 2.45
N LEU A 192 -3.59 -23.62 1.77
CA LEU A 192 -2.20 -23.25 2.08
C LEU A 192 -2.06 -21.88 2.71
N PHE A 193 -3.00 -20.97 2.49
CA PHE A 193 -2.89 -19.58 2.96
C PHE A 193 -4.25 -18.89 3.07
N ASN A 194 -4.25 -17.79 3.84
CA ASN A 194 -5.32 -16.80 3.91
C ASN A 194 -4.71 -15.42 3.71
N GLY A 195 -5.40 -14.55 2.99
CA GLY A 195 -4.99 -13.18 2.77
C GLY A 195 -6.14 -12.30 2.32
N SER A 196 -5.85 -11.04 2.07
CA SER A 196 -6.81 -10.06 1.55
C SER A 196 -6.24 -9.32 0.37
N ILE A 197 -7.12 -8.87 -0.51
CA ILE A 197 -6.82 -7.91 -1.55
C ILE A 197 -7.80 -6.74 -1.45
N PHE A 198 -7.42 -5.64 -2.06
CA PHE A 198 -8.29 -4.48 -2.22
C PHE A 198 -8.45 -4.18 -3.71
N ALA A 199 -9.68 -3.90 -4.13
CA ALA A 199 -9.93 -3.31 -5.43
C ALA A 199 -9.25 -1.94 -5.51
N ASN A 200 -8.91 -1.50 -6.72
CA ASN A 200 -8.38 -0.15 -6.93
C ASN A 200 -9.48 0.91 -6.79
N THR A 201 -9.14 2.18 -6.97
CA THR A 201 -10.08 3.30 -6.89
C THR A 201 -11.18 3.27 -7.96
N SER A 202 -10.99 2.49 -9.03
CA SER A 202 -12.01 2.23 -10.07
C SER A 202 -12.82 0.95 -9.81
N GLY A 203 -12.75 0.37 -8.61
CA GLY A 203 -13.47 -0.83 -8.22
C GLY A 203 -13.00 -2.10 -8.93
N ASN A 204 -11.84 -2.10 -9.57
CA ASN A 204 -11.32 -3.27 -10.27
C ASN A 204 -10.29 -3.99 -9.42
N TYR A 205 -10.26 -5.31 -9.55
CA TYR A 205 -9.21 -6.13 -8.97
C TYR A 205 -8.68 -7.19 -9.94
N SER A 206 -7.46 -7.63 -9.69
CA SER A 206 -6.81 -8.70 -10.44
C SER A 206 -5.95 -9.52 -9.48
N ILE A 207 -6.22 -10.81 -9.41
CA ILE A 207 -5.59 -11.74 -8.46
C ILE A 207 -4.84 -12.81 -9.25
N PRO A 208 -3.50 -12.74 -9.36
CA PRO A 208 -2.70 -13.83 -9.89
C PRO A 208 -2.61 -14.97 -8.87
N VAL A 209 -2.89 -16.18 -9.29
CA VAL A 209 -2.85 -17.38 -8.45
C VAL A 209 -2.22 -18.56 -9.22
N GLN A 210 -1.69 -19.53 -8.49
CA GLN A 210 -1.20 -20.78 -9.08
C GLN A 210 -2.36 -21.79 -9.27
N SER A 211 -2.06 -23.02 -9.71
CA SER A 211 -3.04 -24.09 -9.73
C SER A 211 -3.51 -24.41 -8.29
N GLY A 212 -4.82 -24.55 -8.10
CA GLY A 212 -5.40 -24.78 -6.78
C GLY A 212 -6.86 -24.34 -6.70
N THR A 213 -7.45 -24.52 -5.53
CA THR A 213 -8.82 -24.09 -5.22
C THR A 213 -8.78 -22.91 -4.27
N TYR A 214 -9.48 -21.83 -4.65
CA TYR A 214 -9.50 -20.56 -3.96
C TYR A 214 -10.94 -20.19 -3.60
N THR A 215 -11.14 -19.75 -2.37
CA THR A 215 -12.41 -19.17 -1.93
C THR A 215 -12.22 -17.66 -1.80
N LEU A 216 -13.03 -16.90 -2.52
CA LEU A 216 -13.09 -15.44 -2.43
C LEU A 216 -14.32 -15.06 -1.63
N THR A 217 -14.14 -14.18 -0.64
CA THR A 217 -15.23 -13.68 0.21
C THR A 217 -15.14 -12.16 0.26
N PRO A 218 -16.11 -11.45 -0.33
CA PRO A 218 -16.17 -9.98 -0.26
C PRO A 218 -16.50 -9.53 1.17
N ILE A 219 -15.92 -8.40 1.58
CA ILE A 219 -16.09 -7.85 2.94
C ILE A 219 -16.52 -6.39 2.85
N VAL A 220 -17.64 -6.07 3.47
CA VAL A 220 -18.08 -4.68 3.72
C VAL A 220 -17.95 -4.36 5.20
N GLU A 221 -17.68 -3.11 5.52
CA GLU A 221 -17.44 -2.65 6.88
C GLU A 221 -18.67 -2.84 7.77
N ASN A 222 -19.87 -2.47 7.27
CA ASN A 222 -21.15 -2.61 7.98
C ASN A 222 -22.00 -3.71 7.33
N SER A 223 -21.67 -4.97 7.58
CA SER A 223 -22.31 -6.11 6.91
C SER A 223 -23.84 -6.20 7.16
N ALA A 224 -24.35 -5.57 8.23
CA ALA A 224 -25.79 -5.52 8.50
C ALA A 224 -26.56 -4.54 7.58
N TYR A 225 -25.85 -3.57 6.97
CA TYR A 225 -26.44 -2.55 6.10
C TYR A 225 -26.54 -2.98 4.64
N PHE A 226 -25.79 -4.01 4.26
CA PHE A 226 -25.59 -4.40 2.86
C PHE A 226 -25.81 -5.89 2.64
N ASN A 227 -26.37 -6.20 1.49
CA ASN A 227 -26.36 -7.55 0.93
C ASN A 227 -25.29 -7.63 -0.15
N ILE A 228 -24.61 -8.77 -0.26
CA ILE A 228 -23.58 -8.98 -1.27
C ILE A 228 -23.92 -10.23 -2.08
N SER A 229 -23.83 -10.13 -3.38
CA SER A 229 -24.06 -11.24 -4.30
C SER A 229 -22.91 -11.37 -5.33
N PRO A 230 -22.32 -12.58 -5.43
CA PRO A 230 -22.47 -13.73 -4.54
C PRO A 230 -21.81 -13.49 -3.18
N VAL A 231 -22.26 -14.17 -2.12
CA VAL A 231 -21.67 -14.02 -0.76
C VAL A 231 -20.26 -14.58 -0.66
N SER A 232 -19.94 -15.55 -1.52
CA SER A 232 -18.58 -16.08 -1.72
C SER A 232 -18.51 -16.83 -3.04
N SER A 233 -17.30 -17.07 -3.54
CA SER A 233 -17.07 -17.81 -4.79
C SER A 233 -15.92 -18.78 -4.61
N ILE A 234 -16.08 -19.99 -5.11
CA ILE A 234 -15.03 -21.02 -5.11
C ILE A 234 -14.57 -21.22 -6.56
N ILE A 235 -13.27 -21.04 -6.79
CA ILE A 235 -12.64 -21.04 -8.11
C ILE A 235 -11.48 -22.02 -8.09
N SER A 236 -11.44 -22.97 -9.04
CA SER A 236 -10.39 -23.99 -9.10
C SER A 236 -9.66 -23.95 -10.43
N PHE A 237 -8.36 -23.76 -10.40
CA PHE A 237 -7.49 -23.81 -11.58
C PHE A 237 -6.68 -25.12 -11.62
N PRO A 238 -6.51 -25.69 -12.81
CA PRO A 238 -6.88 -25.22 -14.16
C PRO A 238 -8.29 -25.59 -14.63
N SER A 239 -9.19 -26.02 -13.74
CA SER A 239 -10.54 -26.50 -14.11
C SER A 239 -11.40 -25.41 -14.77
N VAL A 240 -11.16 -24.14 -14.45
CA VAL A 240 -11.80 -22.98 -15.10
C VAL A 240 -10.82 -22.24 -16.02
N ILE A 241 -11.37 -21.49 -16.99
CA ILE A 241 -10.57 -20.69 -17.93
C ILE A 241 -9.99 -19.47 -17.20
N SER A 242 -8.74 -19.14 -17.50
CA SER A 242 -8.08 -17.91 -17.04
C SER A 242 -7.99 -16.88 -18.19
N PRO A 243 -8.24 -15.59 -17.96
CA PRO A 243 -8.70 -15.02 -16.70
C PRO A 243 -10.14 -15.41 -16.37
N PHE A 244 -10.40 -15.74 -15.10
CA PHE A 244 -11.75 -15.96 -14.59
C PHE A 244 -12.33 -14.63 -14.11
N ILE A 245 -13.57 -14.32 -14.49
CA ILE A 245 -14.23 -13.09 -14.10
C ILE A 245 -15.18 -13.35 -12.93
N GLN A 246 -14.94 -12.70 -11.81
CA GLN A 246 -15.80 -12.73 -10.64
C GLN A 246 -16.13 -11.28 -10.22
N ASN A 247 -17.35 -10.86 -10.47
CA ASN A 247 -17.85 -9.57 -10.00
C ASN A 247 -18.67 -9.75 -8.73
N TYR A 248 -18.70 -8.71 -7.88
CA TYR A 248 -19.56 -8.65 -6.70
C TYR A 248 -20.51 -7.47 -6.81
N CYS A 249 -21.76 -7.73 -6.51
CA CYS A 249 -22.82 -6.73 -6.46
C CYS A 249 -23.23 -6.51 -5.00
N VAL A 250 -23.09 -5.29 -4.52
CA VAL A 250 -23.49 -4.87 -3.19
C VAL A 250 -24.80 -4.10 -3.31
N SER A 251 -25.83 -4.46 -2.56
CA SER A 251 -27.10 -3.75 -2.50
C SER A 251 -27.44 -3.36 -1.08
N SER A 252 -28.31 -2.37 -0.91
CA SER A 252 -28.75 -1.91 0.41
C SER A 252 -29.64 -2.95 1.12
N ASN A 253 -29.41 -3.13 2.42
CA ASN A 253 -30.32 -3.85 3.31
C ASN A 253 -31.04 -2.83 4.21
N GLY A 254 -31.96 -2.06 3.63
CA GLY A 254 -32.65 -0.96 4.31
C GLY A 254 -31.95 0.39 4.17
N ASN A 255 -32.55 1.41 4.79
CA ASN A 255 -32.03 2.79 4.77
C ASN A 255 -31.23 3.06 6.04
N HIS A 256 -29.92 3.25 5.88
CA HIS A 256 -29.00 3.54 6.97
C HIS A 256 -28.23 4.83 6.66
N ASN A 257 -28.35 5.81 7.55
CA ASN A 257 -27.57 7.05 7.51
C ASN A 257 -26.37 6.86 8.45
N ASP A 258 -25.17 6.78 7.88
CA ASP A 258 -23.94 6.56 8.67
C ASP A 258 -22.80 7.37 8.05
N LEU A 259 -22.40 8.43 8.76
CA LEU A 259 -21.29 9.30 8.36
C LEU A 259 -20.18 9.17 9.39
N GLU A 260 -18.97 8.93 8.88
CA GLU A 260 -17.74 8.93 9.66
C GLU A 260 -16.92 10.17 9.34
N ILE A 261 -16.27 10.75 10.34
CA ILE A 261 -15.33 11.84 10.19
C ILE A 261 -14.07 11.55 11.00
N VAL A 262 -12.90 11.76 10.39
CA VAL A 262 -11.59 11.54 11.02
C VAL A 262 -10.69 12.72 10.73
N LEU A 263 -9.99 13.22 11.76
CA LEU A 263 -8.97 14.24 11.65
C LEU A 263 -7.59 13.60 11.81
N ILE A 264 -6.72 13.80 10.82
CA ILE A 264 -5.36 13.23 10.78
C ILE A 264 -4.36 14.38 10.85
N PRO A 265 -3.50 14.46 11.87
CA PRO A 265 -2.35 15.35 11.85
C PRO A 265 -1.30 14.82 10.86
N ILE A 266 -0.85 15.67 9.95
CA ILE A 266 0.17 15.32 8.94
C ILE A 266 1.57 15.59 9.45
N ASN A 267 1.74 16.66 10.24
CA ASN A 267 2.99 16.97 10.90
C ASN A 267 2.75 17.36 12.37
N GLN A 268 3.83 17.42 13.14
CA GLN A 268 3.77 17.85 14.53
C GLN A 268 3.55 19.36 14.61
N ALA A 269 2.53 19.81 15.36
CA ALA A 269 2.32 21.20 15.67
C ALA A 269 3.45 21.73 16.58
N ARG A 270 3.99 22.92 16.25
CA ARG A 270 5.06 23.60 16.99
C ARG A 270 4.75 25.10 17.08
N PRO A 271 4.98 25.76 18.23
CA PRO A 271 4.76 27.19 18.36
C PRO A 271 5.47 28.00 17.28
N GLY A 272 4.75 28.91 16.63
CA GLY A 272 5.24 29.78 15.56
C GLY A 272 5.37 29.09 14.18
N PHE A 273 4.92 27.84 14.01
CA PHE A 273 4.99 27.11 12.74
C PHE A 273 3.63 26.59 12.30
N ASP A 274 3.52 26.37 10.98
CA ASP A 274 2.32 25.80 10.38
C ASP A 274 2.20 24.29 10.67
N ALA A 275 1.01 23.89 11.07
CA ALA A 275 0.61 22.52 11.28
C ALA A 275 -0.42 22.11 10.23
N TYR A 276 -0.20 20.98 9.60
CA TYR A 276 -1.02 20.44 8.51
C TYR A 276 -1.90 19.34 9.03
N TYR A 277 -3.18 19.42 8.69
CA TYR A 277 -4.19 18.42 9.06
C TYR A 277 -4.98 18.01 7.83
N LYS A 278 -5.42 16.77 7.81
CA LYS A 278 -6.37 16.25 6.84
C LYS A 278 -7.63 15.80 7.57
N LEU A 279 -8.75 16.36 7.20
CA LEU A 279 -10.06 15.92 7.68
C LEU A 279 -10.70 15.10 6.58
N ILE A 280 -11.02 13.85 6.87
CA ILE A 280 -11.66 12.92 5.95
C ILE A 280 -13.04 12.61 6.48
N PHE A 281 -14.07 12.75 5.63
CA PHE A 281 -15.40 12.29 5.95
C PHE A 281 -15.91 11.33 4.88
N LYS A 282 -16.59 10.27 5.34
CA LYS A 282 -17.02 9.14 4.52
C LYS A 282 -18.48 8.80 4.80
N ASN A 283 -19.20 8.44 3.75
CA ASN A 283 -20.53 7.86 3.87
C ASN A 283 -20.40 6.32 3.94
N LYS A 284 -20.66 5.78 5.12
CA LYS A 284 -20.66 4.33 5.43
C LYS A 284 -22.07 3.75 5.38
N GLY A 285 -23.07 4.59 5.17
CA GLY A 285 -24.48 4.21 5.05
C GLY A 285 -24.89 3.81 3.65
N THR A 286 -26.20 3.56 3.50
CA THR A 286 -26.81 3.09 2.26
C THR A 286 -27.50 4.21 1.47
N THR A 287 -27.63 5.40 2.02
CA THR A 287 -28.35 6.54 1.43
C THR A 287 -27.40 7.68 1.12
N THR A 288 -27.68 8.43 0.04
CA THR A 288 -26.94 9.66 -0.31
C THR A 288 -27.14 10.70 0.79
N GLN A 289 -26.07 11.32 1.24
CA GLN A 289 -26.06 12.26 2.36
C GLN A 289 -25.69 13.68 1.90
N SER A 290 -26.26 14.67 2.60
CA SER A 290 -25.87 16.08 2.51
C SER A 290 -25.83 16.66 3.91
N GLY A 291 -24.93 17.58 4.16
CA GLY A 291 -24.73 18.15 5.50
C GLY A 291 -23.56 19.09 5.59
N SER A 292 -22.95 19.16 6.75
CA SER A 292 -21.75 19.98 6.99
C SER A 292 -20.74 19.25 7.85
N ALA A 293 -19.46 19.44 7.54
CA ALA A 293 -18.34 19.10 8.41
C ALA A 293 -17.95 20.36 9.19
N ASN A 294 -17.91 20.26 10.51
CA ASN A 294 -17.54 21.35 11.39
C ASN A 294 -16.23 21.04 12.11
N PHE A 295 -15.32 21.98 12.12
CA PHE A 295 -14.06 21.89 12.82
C PHE A 295 -13.94 23.06 13.81
N THR A 296 -13.85 22.73 15.10
CA THR A 296 -13.72 23.71 16.18
C THR A 296 -12.33 23.63 16.78
N PHE A 297 -11.70 24.77 17.00
CA PHE A 297 -10.37 24.90 17.55
C PHE A 297 -10.29 26.12 18.48
N ASP A 298 -9.27 26.17 19.33
CA ASP A 298 -9.02 27.33 20.20
C ASP A 298 -8.30 28.44 19.41
N ASP A 299 -9.04 29.50 19.07
CA ASP A 299 -8.57 30.65 18.30
C ASP A 299 -7.51 31.49 19.05
N ASN A 300 -7.39 31.32 20.38
CA ASN A 300 -6.29 31.96 21.13
C ASN A 300 -4.94 31.25 20.92
N VAL A 301 -4.96 30.01 20.41
CA VAL A 301 -3.79 29.14 20.29
C VAL A 301 -3.48 28.83 18.83
N LEU A 302 -4.49 28.81 17.97
CA LEU A 302 -4.39 28.39 16.57
C LEU A 302 -4.99 29.42 15.64
N ASP A 303 -4.24 29.90 14.67
CA ASP A 303 -4.69 30.76 13.59
C ASP A 303 -4.91 29.95 12.31
N ILE A 304 -5.97 30.27 11.55
CA ILE A 304 -6.23 29.63 10.25
C ILE A 304 -5.31 30.23 9.21
N VAL A 305 -4.53 29.38 8.53
CA VAL A 305 -3.70 29.77 7.39
C VAL A 305 -4.43 29.51 6.08
N SER A 306 -4.94 28.29 5.89
CA SER A 306 -5.67 27.94 4.67
C SER A 306 -6.48 26.64 4.82
N SER A 307 -7.42 26.43 3.89
CA SER A 307 -8.06 25.12 3.70
C SER A 307 -8.36 24.85 2.23
N ILE A 308 -8.32 23.56 1.85
CA ILE A 308 -8.70 23.09 0.52
C ILE A 308 -9.65 21.89 0.69
N PRO A 309 -10.91 21.99 0.25
CA PRO A 309 -11.58 23.16 -0.36
C PRO A 309 -11.75 24.34 0.62
N ASN A 310 -12.05 25.51 0.08
CA ASN A 310 -12.34 26.67 0.91
C ASN A 310 -13.53 26.42 1.84
N VAL A 311 -13.47 27.02 3.02
CA VAL A 311 -14.58 26.97 3.99
C VAL A 311 -15.87 27.57 3.40
N SER A 312 -16.99 26.97 3.74
CA SER A 312 -18.31 27.52 3.43
C SER A 312 -18.70 28.66 4.36
N ASN A 313 -18.38 28.51 5.65
CA ASN A 313 -18.55 29.54 6.69
C ASN A 313 -17.39 29.47 7.66
N GLN A 314 -16.96 30.64 8.16
CA GLN A 314 -15.93 30.78 9.17
C GLN A 314 -16.36 31.76 10.24
N SER A 315 -16.10 31.45 11.48
CA SER A 315 -16.22 32.33 12.64
C SER A 315 -15.04 32.07 13.57
N THR A 316 -14.89 32.88 14.61
CA THR A 316 -13.84 32.70 15.62
C THR A 316 -13.86 31.28 16.17
N GLY A 317 -12.74 30.58 16.03
CA GLY A 317 -12.56 29.18 16.49
C GLY A 317 -13.42 28.13 15.80
N ASN A 318 -14.06 28.43 14.66
CA ASN A 318 -14.92 27.47 13.96
C ASN A 318 -14.83 27.61 12.44
N MET A 319 -14.70 26.48 11.75
CA MET A 319 -14.75 26.33 10.30
C MET A 319 -15.84 25.33 9.92
N THR A 320 -16.62 25.64 8.88
CA THR A 320 -17.69 24.78 8.38
C THR A 320 -17.55 24.58 6.88
N TRP A 321 -17.63 23.33 6.42
CA TRP A 321 -17.71 22.94 5.01
C TRP A 321 -19.03 22.26 4.74
N ASN A 322 -19.86 22.84 3.89
CA ASN A 322 -21.09 22.21 3.43
C ASN A 322 -20.79 21.21 2.32
N PHE A 323 -21.45 20.08 2.36
CA PHE A 323 -21.37 19.07 1.31
C PHE A 323 -22.77 18.63 0.89
N THR A 324 -22.89 18.26 -0.38
CA THR A 324 -24.11 17.73 -0.98
C THR A 324 -23.81 16.46 -1.74
N ASN A 325 -24.78 15.57 -1.84
CA ASN A 325 -24.72 14.37 -2.68
C ASN A 325 -23.48 13.49 -2.39
N LEU A 326 -23.16 13.29 -1.15
CA LEU A 326 -22.15 12.30 -0.74
C LEU A 326 -22.75 10.91 -0.90
N LEU A 327 -22.31 10.19 -1.91
CA LEU A 327 -22.83 8.87 -2.26
C LEU A 327 -22.38 7.80 -1.26
N PRO A 328 -23.09 6.66 -1.12
CA PRO A 328 -22.60 5.51 -0.39
C PRO A 328 -21.17 5.12 -0.82
N PHE A 329 -20.31 4.76 0.13
CA PHE A 329 -18.87 4.45 -0.06
C PHE A 329 -17.97 5.63 -0.50
N GLU A 330 -18.54 6.80 -0.80
CA GLU A 330 -17.76 7.99 -1.14
C GLU A 330 -17.09 8.57 0.11
N SER A 331 -15.85 9.01 -0.06
CA SER A 331 -15.11 9.82 0.91
C SER A 331 -14.64 11.13 0.28
N ARG A 332 -14.62 12.20 1.08
CA ARG A 332 -14.05 13.49 0.69
C ARG A 332 -13.04 13.94 1.72
N GLU A 333 -12.07 14.72 1.26
CA GLU A 333 -10.96 15.20 2.05
C GLU A 333 -10.98 16.72 2.12
N ILE A 334 -10.54 17.25 3.26
CA ILE A 334 -10.30 18.67 3.47
C ILE A 334 -8.89 18.79 4.05
N ASP A 335 -8.01 19.45 3.33
CA ASP A 335 -6.69 19.82 3.84
C ASP A 335 -6.82 21.13 4.62
N ILE A 336 -6.29 21.17 5.84
CA ILE A 336 -6.36 22.31 6.76
C ILE A 336 -4.93 22.66 7.18
N VAL A 337 -4.60 23.93 7.11
CA VAL A 337 -3.33 24.46 7.62
C VAL A 337 -3.65 25.47 8.73
N LEU A 338 -3.13 25.19 9.92
CA LEU A 338 -3.23 26.07 11.08
C LEU A 338 -1.83 26.48 11.52
N ASN A 339 -1.67 27.74 11.98
CA ASN A 339 -0.46 28.19 12.65
C ASN A 339 -0.66 28.11 14.15
N LEU A 340 0.29 27.51 14.87
CA LEU A 340 0.29 27.48 16.32
C LEU A 340 0.96 28.76 16.84
N ASN A 341 0.22 29.56 17.62
CA ASN A 341 0.71 30.81 18.18
C ASN A 341 1.97 30.61 19.06
N SER A 342 2.89 31.55 19.04
CA SER A 342 4.18 31.49 19.75
C SER A 342 4.05 31.78 21.26
#